data_8f8324c4725699a8a2956e6b85cffd76
#
_entry.id   8f8324c4725699a8a2956e6b85cffd76
#
_cell.length_a   1.000
_cell.length_b   1.000
_cell.length_c   1.000
_cell.angle_alpha   90.00
_cell.angle_beta   90.00
_cell.angle_gamma   90.00
#
_symmetry.space_group_name_H-M   'P 1'
#
loop_
_entity.id
_entity.type
_entity.pdbx_description
1 polymer ?
#
loop_
_entity_poly.entity_id
_entity_poly.type
_entity_poly.pdbx_seq_one_letter_code
_entity_poly.pdbx_strand_id
1 'polypeptide(L)'
;LHGLYGEDGTVQGLFELLKKPYVGCKVMGSSIAMDKVYAKIIFDKAKIKQAKYEYIRKDKDEYIYIDKDFNEKRKELKEICKMIEKNISYPMFIKPSNSGSSVGINKAKNIEELEKYIEYASKFDKKILIEETLIGREIECSVLGNEDVKASCIGEILPAENFYTFDAKYKNAESKLTIPAEINKDLTDEVRKTAIKAFKAIDGKGFARVDFFVNDKTNEIYINEINTLPGFTEISMYPKLWAQSGLEYSELLDKLIDLALEN
;
A
#
# COMPACT_ATOMS: atom_id res chain seq x y z
N LEU A 1 11.39 -10.72 8.03
CA LEU A 1 11.25 -9.32 8.50
C LEU A 1 10.06 -8.59 7.86
N HIS A 2 9.21 -9.25 7.07
CA HIS A 2 8.00 -8.67 6.51
C HIS A 2 7.01 -8.29 7.64
N GLY A 3 6.37 -7.11 7.54
CA GLY A 3 5.43 -6.60 8.53
C GLY A 3 6.04 -5.65 9.57
N LEU A 4 5.34 -5.48 10.68
CA LEU A 4 5.71 -4.54 11.75
C LEU A 4 7.16 -4.76 12.23
N TYR A 5 7.87 -3.68 12.50
CA TYR A 5 9.31 -3.60 12.83
C TYR A 5 10.26 -3.95 11.67
N GLY A 6 9.81 -4.65 10.63
CA GLY A 6 10.63 -5.04 9.49
C GLY A 6 10.60 -4.06 8.33
N GLU A 7 9.45 -3.43 8.10
CA GLU A 7 9.22 -2.54 6.95
C GLU A 7 8.69 -1.15 7.32
N ASP A 8 8.71 -0.80 8.61
CA ASP A 8 8.20 0.48 9.15
C ASP A 8 9.28 1.51 9.49
N GLY A 9 10.54 1.22 9.17
CA GLY A 9 11.69 2.06 9.49
C GLY A 9 12.40 1.69 10.79
N THR A 10 11.82 0.82 11.64
CA THR A 10 12.40 0.48 12.95
C THR A 10 13.72 -0.27 12.82
N VAL A 11 13.76 -1.39 12.09
CA VAL A 11 15.00 -2.15 11.89
C VAL A 11 15.97 -1.38 10.99
N GLN A 12 15.48 -0.59 10.04
CA GLN A 12 16.28 0.28 9.21
C GLN A 12 17.05 1.30 10.07
N GLY A 13 16.37 1.92 11.06
CA GLY A 13 17.01 2.83 12.02
C GLY A 13 18.11 2.16 12.83
N LEU A 14 17.95 0.89 13.21
CA LEU A 14 19.01 0.14 13.88
C LEU A 14 20.23 -0.04 12.96
N PHE A 15 20.04 -0.41 11.69
CA PHE A 15 21.13 -0.58 10.74
C PHE A 15 21.85 0.75 10.44
N GLU A 16 21.11 1.87 10.35
CA GLU A 16 21.72 3.21 10.21
C GLU A 16 22.64 3.55 11.39
N LEU A 17 22.17 3.31 12.64
CA LEU A 17 22.99 3.53 13.84
C LEU A 17 24.24 2.64 13.86
N LEU A 18 24.13 1.41 13.41
CA LEU A 18 25.23 0.45 13.33
C LEU A 18 26.13 0.67 12.09
N LYS A 19 25.80 1.61 11.22
CA LYS A 19 26.48 1.87 9.93
C LYS A 19 26.65 0.58 9.11
N LYS A 20 25.58 -0.22 9.04
CA LYS A 20 25.53 -1.46 8.25
C LYS A 20 24.70 -1.24 6.99
N PRO A 21 25.23 -1.57 5.81
CA PRO A 21 24.43 -1.57 4.60
C PRO A 21 23.30 -2.61 4.71
N TYR A 22 22.18 -2.32 4.11
CA TYR A 22 21.01 -3.21 4.07
C TYR A 22 20.21 -3.01 2.79
N VAL A 23 19.54 -4.05 2.36
CA VAL A 23 18.68 -4.05 1.18
C VAL A 23 17.35 -3.39 1.51
N GLY A 24 16.87 -2.51 0.64
CA GLY A 24 15.55 -1.92 0.72
C GLY A 24 15.53 -0.43 1.02
N CYS A 25 14.34 0.08 1.27
CA CYS A 25 14.12 1.49 1.56
C CYS A 25 14.76 1.90 2.89
N LYS A 26 15.20 3.17 2.96
CA LYS A 26 15.70 3.78 4.18
C LYS A 26 14.57 4.05 5.17
N VAL A 27 14.92 4.55 6.35
CA VAL A 27 13.98 4.80 7.47
C VAL A 27 12.77 5.60 7.00
N MET A 28 12.98 6.73 6.32
CA MET A 28 11.90 7.62 5.92
C MET A 28 10.95 6.96 4.91
N GLY A 29 11.48 6.39 3.83
CA GLY A 29 10.66 5.72 2.82
C GLY A 29 9.86 4.55 3.39
N SER A 30 10.48 3.74 4.26
CA SER A 30 9.82 2.64 4.95
C SER A 30 8.69 3.14 5.87
N SER A 31 8.94 4.16 6.69
CA SER A 31 7.93 4.70 7.61
C SER A 31 6.76 5.34 6.90
N ILE A 32 7.02 6.10 5.80
CA ILE A 32 5.96 6.70 4.98
C ILE A 32 5.11 5.61 4.31
N ALA A 33 5.75 4.60 3.72
CA ALA A 33 5.04 3.53 3.02
C ALA A 33 4.16 2.70 3.96
N MET A 34 4.63 2.44 5.17
CA MET A 34 3.88 1.68 6.18
C MET A 34 2.66 2.43 6.68
N ASP A 35 2.75 3.75 6.84
CA ASP A 35 1.64 4.61 7.27
C ASP A 35 0.76 4.99 6.07
N LYS A 36 -0.38 4.28 5.92
CA LYS A 36 -1.28 4.47 4.78
C LYS A 36 -1.77 5.91 4.60
N VAL A 37 -1.96 6.65 5.69
CA VAL A 37 -2.38 8.06 5.63
C VAL A 37 -1.26 8.92 5.07
N TYR A 38 -0.02 8.79 5.58
CA TYR A 38 1.10 9.57 5.09
C TYR A 38 1.50 9.19 3.65
N ALA A 39 1.43 7.91 3.30
CA ALA A 39 1.62 7.49 1.91
C ALA A 39 0.63 8.19 0.97
N LYS A 40 -0.67 8.23 1.36
CA LYS A 40 -1.71 8.91 0.58
C LYS A 40 -1.48 10.42 0.45
N ILE A 41 -1.06 11.10 1.51
CA ILE A 41 -0.72 12.53 1.48
C ILE A 41 0.43 12.80 0.49
N ILE A 42 1.45 11.94 0.49
CA ILE A 42 2.57 12.04 -0.47
C ILE A 42 2.11 11.78 -1.89
N PHE A 43 1.25 10.77 -2.11
CA PHE A 43 0.70 10.46 -3.43
C PHE A 43 -0.19 11.59 -3.97
N ASP A 44 -0.99 12.25 -3.13
CA ASP A 44 -1.74 13.45 -3.51
C ASP A 44 -0.81 14.58 -3.96
N LYS A 45 0.23 14.85 -3.18
CA LYS A 45 1.24 15.87 -3.55
C LYS A 45 1.95 15.51 -4.85
N ALA A 46 2.22 14.24 -5.07
CA ALA A 46 2.80 13.73 -6.31
C ALA A 46 1.79 13.67 -7.47
N LYS A 47 0.52 14.02 -7.26
CA LYS A 47 -0.56 13.91 -8.26
C LYS A 47 -0.66 12.49 -8.85
N ILE A 48 -0.62 11.50 -7.98
CA ILE A 48 -0.89 10.10 -8.29
C ILE A 48 -2.34 9.82 -7.91
N LYS A 49 -3.12 9.28 -8.84
CA LYS A 49 -4.53 8.99 -8.61
C LYS A 49 -4.70 7.84 -7.61
N GLN A 50 -5.59 8.02 -6.64
CA GLN A 50 -5.86 7.08 -5.57
C GLN A 50 -7.32 7.15 -5.14
N ALA A 51 -7.78 6.20 -4.30
CA ALA A 51 -9.10 6.24 -3.70
C ALA A 51 -9.30 7.53 -2.89
N LYS A 52 -10.50 8.12 -2.97
CA LYS A 52 -10.87 9.20 -2.04
C LYS A 52 -10.78 8.69 -0.61
N TYR A 53 -10.27 9.50 0.27
CA TYR A 53 -10.06 9.10 1.66
C TYR A 53 -10.27 10.24 2.63
N GLU A 54 -10.59 9.86 3.84
CA GLU A 54 -10.63 10.66 5.05
C GLU A 54 -9.87 9.92 6.14
N TYR A 55 -9.39 10.62 7.13
CA TYR A 55 -8.76 9.95 8.26
C TYR A 55 -9.08 10.63 9.59
N ILE A 56 -9.02 9.84 10.63
CA ILE A 56 -9.28 10.26 12.00
C ILE A 56 -8.18 9.74 12.92
N ARG A 57 -8.04 10.39 14.07
CA ARG A 57 -7.17 9.93 15.13
C ARG A 57 -7.96 9.72 16.41
N LYS A 58 -7.71 8.62 17.10
CA LYS A 58 -8.22 8.38 18.45
C LYS A 58 -7.21 8.87 19.46
N ASP A 59 -7.67 9.73 20.39
CA ASP A 59 -6.91 10.23 21.53
C ASP A 59 -7.69 9.93 22.81
N LYS A 60 -7.24 8.89 23.55
CA LYS A 60 -7.98 8.33 24.70
C LYS A 60 -9.39 7.88 24.28
N ASP A 61 -10.41 8.52 24.79
CA ASP A 61 -11.81 8.22 24.51
C ASP A 61 -12.43 9.15 23.43
N GLU A 62 -11.67 10.10 22.91
CA GLU A 62 -12.13 11.08 21.92
C GLU A 62 -11.65 10.72 20.51
N TYR A 63 -12.42 11.13 19.52
CA TYR A 63 -12.06 11.07 18.13
C TYR A 63 -11.81 12.46 17.56
N ILE A 64 -10.79 12.56 16.73
CA ILE A 64 -10.34 13.78 16.10
C ILE A 64 -10.40 13.56 14.57
N TYR A 65 -11.29 14.28 13.91
CA TYR A 65 -11.30 14.36 12.47
C TYR A 65 -10.22 15.34 12.03
N ILE A 66 -9.44 14.97 11.02
CA ILE A 66 -8.36 15.81 10.48
C ILE A 66 -8.64 16.03 9.00
N ASP A 67 -8.85 17.29 8.62
CA ASP A 67 -9.13 17.64 7.24
C ASP A 67 -7.85 17.72 6.38
N LYS A 68 -8.02 17.91 5.06
CA LYS A 68 -6.91 17.99 4.11
C LYS A 68 -5.91 19.13 4.36
N ASP A 69 -6.32 20.14 5.13
CA ASP A 69 -5.47 21.28 5.51
C ASP A 69 -4.90 21.10 6.93
N PHE A 70 -5.00 19.89 7.49
CA PHE A 70 -4.56 19.48 8.84
C PHE A 70 -5.27 20.20 9.98
N ASN A 71 -6.47 20.77 9.75
CA ASN A 71 -7.26 21.29 10.85
C ASN A 71 -7.92 20.15 11.62
N GLU A 72 -7.75 20.16 12.95
CA GLU A 72 -8.30 19.17 13.86
C GLU A 72 -9.70 19.59 14.34
N LYS A 73 -10.63 18.66 14.33
CA LYS A 73 -12.00 18.83 14.84
C LYS A 73 -12.34 17.70 15.78
N ARG A 74 -12.38 17.98 17.10
CA ARG A 74 -12.82 17.02 18.14
C ARG A 74 -14.33 16.98 18.14
N LYS A 75 -14.90 15.80 17.98
CA LYS A 75 -16.33 15.57 17.92
C LYS A 75 -16.69 14.15 18.34
N GLU A 76 -17.96 13.94 18.69
CA GLU A 76 -18.52 12.62 18.85
C GLU A 76 -18.36 11.79 17.57
N LEU A 77 -18.06 10.50 17.70
CA LEU A 77 -17.80 9.62 16.55
C LEU A 77 -18.92 9.66 15.51
N LYS A 78 -20.18 9.67 15.99
CA LYS A 78 -21.35 9.75 15.12
C LYS A 78 -21.40 11.02 14.27
N GLU A 79 -20.95 12.15 14.80
CA GLU A 79 -20.88 13.39 14.04
C GLU A 79 -19.75 13.32 12.99
N ILE A 80 -18.62 12.72 13.36
CA ILE A 80 -17.50 12.48 12.42
C ILE A 80 -17.96 11.58 11.28
N CYS A 81 -18.66 10.48 11.56
CA CYS A 81 -19.20 9.61 10.53
C CYS A 81 -20.12 10.34 9.55
N LYS A 82 -20.99 11.23 10.04
CA LYS A 82 -21.82 12.10 9.18
C LYS A 82 -21.02 13.09 8.34
N MET A 83 -19.82 13.48 8.79
CA MET A 83 -18.94 14.33 7.98
C MET A 83 -18.29 13.52 6.86
N ILE A 84 -17.85 12.30 7.17
CA ILE A 84 -17.22 11.38 6.20
C ILE A 84 -18.20 11.01 5.10
N GLU A 85 -19.46 10.69 5.41
CA GLU A 85 -20.53 10.37 4.45
C GLU A 85 -20.77 11.44 3.39
N LYS A 86 -20.48 12.72 3.70
CA LYS A 86 -20.62 13.80 2.74
C LYS A 86 -19.57 13.76 1.61
N ASN A 87 -18.42 13.13 1.89
CA ASN A 87 -17.25 13.13 1.02
C ASN A 87 -17.04 11.77 0.34
N ILE A 88 -17.41 10.69 1.02
CA ILE A 88 -17.21 9.30 0.56
C ILE A 88 -18.54 8.55 0.60
N SER A 89 -18.86 7.85 -0.49
CA SER A 89 -20.07 7.03 -0.60
C SER A 89 -19.82 5.60 -0.11
N TYR A 90 -20.86 4.96 0.44
CA TYR A 90 -20.80 3.54 0.77
C TYR A 90 -20.75 2.65 -0.48
N PRO A 91 -20.14 1.46 -0.39
CA PRO A 91 -19.41 0.94 0.75
C PRO A 91 -18.03 1.58 0.91
N MET A 92 -17.56 1.72 2.17
CA MET A 92 -16.26 2.29 2.54
C MET A 92 -15.37 1.25 3.17
N PHE A 93 -14.06 1.32 2.92
CA PHE A 93 -13.07 0.55 3.68
C PHE A 93 -12.55 1.34 4.87
N ILE A 94 -12.47 0.69 6.02
CA ILE A 94 -11.91 1.22 7.26
C ILE A 94 -10.65 0.42 7.57
N LYS A 95 -9.52 1.13 7.71
CA LYS A 95 -8.20 0.51 7.86
C LYS A 95 -7.41 1.18 8.98
N PRO A 96 -6.76 0.43 9.88
CA PRO A 96 -5.68 1.00 10.70
C PRO A 96 -4.56 1.52 9.79
N SER A 97 -3.96 2.68 10.12
CA SER A 97 -2.97 3.31 9.24
C SER A 97 -1.68 2.50 9.13
N ASN A 98 -1.16 2.01 10.28
CA ASN A 98 0.12 1.31 10.40
C ASN A 98 -0.06 -0.20 10.59
N SER A 99 -0.97 -0.84 9.87
CA SER A 99 -1.11 -2.29 9.93
C SER A 99 -0.96 -2.93 8.57
N GLY A 100 -0.30 -4.10 8.54
CA GLY A 100 -0.13 -4.92 7.35
C GLY A 100 -1.12 -6.10 7.30
N SER A 101 -1.05 -6.88 6.21
CA SER A 101 -1.73 -8.18 6.08
C SER A 101 -3.24 -8.15 6.36
N SER A 102 -3.92 -7.07 6.02
CA SER A 102 -5.38 -6.89 6.20
C SER A 102 -5.87 -6.96 7.66
N VAL A 103 -4.98 -6.84 8.65
CA VAL A 103 -5.36 -6.83 10.08
C VAL A 103 -6.17 -5.58 10.39
N GLY A 104 -7.36 -5.75 10.98
CA GLY A 104 -8.23 -4.64 11.38
C GLY A 104 -9.01 -3.98 10.24
N ILE A 105 -8.89 -4.47 9.00
CA ILE A 105 -9.60 -3.92 7.83
C ILE A 105 -11.03 -4.46 7.80
N ASN A 106 -11.99 -3.55 7.58
CA ASN A 106 -13.40 -3.87 7.43
C ASN A 106 -14.04 -3.02 6.33
N LYS A 107 -15.19 -3.46 5.84
CA LYS A 107 -15.97 -2.78 4.79
C LYS A 107 -17.35 -2.42 5.35
N ALA A 108 -17.62 -1.12 5.53
CA ALA A 108 -18.89 -0.61 6.00
C ALA A 108 -19.85 -0.34 4.82
N LYS A 109 -21.12 -0.68 5.02
CA LYS A 109 -22.21 -0.47 4.05
C LYS A 109 -23.19 0.62 4.48
N ASN A 110 -23.08 1.10 5.72
CA ASN A 110 -23.94 2.10 6.33
C ASN A 110 -23.21 2.76 7.50
N ILE A 111 -23.84 3.77 8.13
CA ILE A 111 -23.25 4.55 9.21
C ILE A 111 -23.03 3.72 10.48
N GLU A 112 -23.91 2.79 10.79
CA GLU A 112 -23.79 1.93 11.98
C GLU A 112 -22.56 1.01 11.85
N GLU A 113 -22.32 0.45 10.66
CA GLU A 113 -21.12 -0.33 10.37
C GLU A 113 -19.88 0.53 10.36
N LEU A 114 -19.95 1.78 9.87
CA LEU A 114 -18.85 2.72 9.86
C LEU A 114 -18.39 3.03 11.29
N GLU A 115 -19.30 3.41 12.18
CA GLU A 115 -19.01 3.64 13.62
C GLU A 115 -18.36 2.40 14.25
N LYS A 116 -18.99 1.24 14.10
CA LYS A 116 -18.51 -0.05 14.64
C LYS A 116 -17.09 -0.38 14.16
N TYR A 117 -16.83 -0.21 12.87
CA TYR A 117 -15.55 -0.60 12.31
C TYR A 117 -14.44 0.43 12.57
N ILE A 118 -14.77 1.70 12.78
CA ILE A 118 -13.82 2.68 13.29
C ILE A 118 -13.40 2.30 14.73
N GLU A 119 -14.35 1.97 15.60
CA GLU A 119 -14.05 1.50 16.96
C GLU A 119 -13.21 0.22 16.95
N TYR A 120 -13.50 -0.69 16.03
CA TYR A 120 -12.71 -1.92 15.88
C TYR A 120 -11.30 -1.64 15.39
N ALA A 121 -11.12 -0.83 14.33
CA ALA A 121 -9.82 -0.46 13.78
C ALA A 121 -8.96 0.30 14.81
N SER A 122 -9.58 1.11 15.67
CA SER A 122 -8.90 1.86 16.73
C SER A 122 -8.24 1.00 17.81
N LYS A 123 -8.52 -0.31 17.86
CA LYS A 123 -7.84 -1.27 18.74
C LYS A 123 -6.44 -1.64 18.21
N PHE A 124 -6.19 -1.42 16.92
CA PHE A 124 -4.94 -1.78 16.26
C PHE A 124 -4.05 -0.56 16.01
N ASP A 125 -4.65 0.60 15.72
CA ASP A 125 -3.92 1.86 15.54
C ASP A 125 -4.76 3.05 15.98
N LYS A 126 -4.11 4.08 16.51
CA LYS A 126 -4.77 5.35 16.84
C LYS A 126 -5.20 6.14 15.61
N LYS A 127 -4.54 5.95 14.46
CA LYS A 127 -4.85 6.60 13.19
C LYS A 127 -5.63 5.63 12.29
N ILE A 128 -6.81 6.04 11.90
CA ILE A 128 -7.74 5.22 11.13
C ILE A 128 -8.00 5.91 9.79
N LEU A 129 -7.74 5.19 8.71
CA LEU A 129 -8.04 5.58 7.35
C LEU A 129 -9.42 5.06 6.96
N ILE A 130 -10.22 5.92 6.34
CA ILE A 130 -11.50 5.57 5.72
C ILE A 130 -11.39 5.91 4.24
N GLU A 131 -11.67 4.97 3.35
CA GLU A 131 -11.55 5.19 1.91
C GLU A 131 -12.71 4.58 1.11
N GLU A 132 -12.96 5.16 -0.07
CA GLU A 132 -13.95 4.62 -1.00
C GLU A 132 -13.56 3.23 -1.50
N THR A 133 -14.57 2.44 -1.85
CA THR A 133 -14.34 1.15 -2.50
C THR A 133 -14.06 1.37 -3.99
N LEU A 134 -12.86 1.03 -4.42
CA LEU A 134 -12.50 0.99 -5.83
C LEU A 134 -13.00 -0.32 -6.47
N ILE A 135 -13.39 -0.22 -7.72
CA ILE A 135 -13.76 -1.37 -8.57
C ILE A 135 -12.74 -1.44 -9.70
N GLY A 136 -12.05 -2.56 -9.81
CA GLY A 136 -11.02 -2.75 -10.82
C GLY A 136 -10.27 -4.05 -10.59
N ARG A 137 -9.32 -4.33 -11.48
CA ARG A 137 -8.41 -5.47 -11.41
C ARG A 137 -7.27 -5.13 -10.45
N GLU A 138 -6.89 -6.07 -9.59
CA GLU A 138 -5.76 -5.90 -8.69
C GLU A 138 -4.46 -6.19 -9.44
N ILE A 139 -3.66 -5.15 -9.66
CA ILE A 139 -2.42 -5.19 -10.44
C ILE A 139 -1.24 -4.85 -9.54
N GLU A 140 -0.20 -5.66 -9.63
CA GLU A 140 1.05 -5.44 -8.92
C GLU A 140 2.20 -5.15 -9.91
N CYS A 141 3.08 -4.21 -9.53
CA CYS A 141 4.28 -3.85 -10.26
C CYS A 141 5.48 -3.80 -9.32
N SER A 142 6.55 -4.50 -9.67
CA SER A 142 7.80 -4.46 -8.91
C SER A 142 8.70 -3.34 -9.40
N VAL A 143 9.33 -2.61 -8.48
CA VAL A 143 10.33 -1.58 -8.78
C VAL A 143 11.67 -1.93 -8.15
N LEU A 144 12.77 -1.54 -8.80
CA LEU A 144 14.15 -1.85 -8.42
C LEU A 144 15.07 -0.69 -8.80
N GLY A 145 15.92 -0.24 -7.89
CA GLY A 145 16.94 0.79 -8.12
C GLY A 145 16.99 1.85 -7.04
N ASN A 146 18.05 2.65 -7.05
CA ASN A 146 18.21 3.82 -6.20
C ASN A 146 17.86 5.10 -6.96
N GLU A 147 18.72 5.57 -7.86
CA GLU A 147 18.47 6.73 -8.71
C GLU A 147 17.87 6.33 -10.07
N ASP A 148 18.43 5.31 -10.72
CA ASP A 148 17.90 4.72 -11.96
C ASP A 148 16.90 3.60 -11.61
N VAL A 149 15.67 4.00 -11.30
CA VAL A 149 14.60 3.07 -10.91
C VAL A 149 13.96 2.45 -12.14
N LYS A 150 13.89 1.12 -12.15
CA LYS A 150 13.23 0.31 -13.18
C LYS A 150 11.97 -0.34 -12.63
N ALA A 151 11.00 -0.57 -13.51
CA ALA A 151 9.78 -1.31 -13.24
C ALA A 151 9.73 -2.60 -14.04
N SER A 152 9.33 -3.68 -13.41
CA SER A 152 9.09 -5.00 -14.04
C SER A 152 7.92 -4.97 -15.02
N CYS A 153 7.59 -6.12 -15.61
CA CYS A 153 6.24 -6.35 -16.12
C CYS A 153 5.22 -6.25 -14.97
N ILE A 154 3.95 -6.18 -15.29
CA ILE A 154 2.87 -6.15 -14.29
C ILE A 154 2.23 -7.53 -14.15
N GLY A 155 1.76 -7.84 -12.95
CA GLY A 155 1.02 -9.06 -12.66
C GLY A 155 -0.36 -8.75 -12.11
N GLU A 156 -1.27 -9.66 -12.28
CA GLU A 156 -2.63 -9.58 -11.76
C GLU A 156 -2.87 -10.64 -10.71
N ILE A 157 -3.56 -10.25 -9.63
CA ILE A 157 -4.10 -11.15 -8.64
C ILE A 157 -5.59 -11.33 -8.91
N LEU A 158 -5.99 -12.55 -9.21
CA LEU A 158 -7.39 -12.93 -9.29
C LEU A 158 -7.82 -13.47 -7.93
N PRO A 159 -8.61 -12.71 -7.15
CA PRO A 159 -9.06 -13.18 -5.84
C PRO A 159 -9.97 -14.40 -5.99
N ALA A 160 -9.80 -15.39 -5.11
CA ALA A 160 -10.64 -16.59 -5.10
C ALA A 160 -12.08 -16.29 -4.63
N GLU A 161 -12.30 -15.20 -3.91
CA GLU A 161 -13.58 -14.70 -3.41
C GLU A 161 -13.69 -13.18 -3.54
N ASN A 162 -14.92 -12.66 -3.51
CA ASN A 162 -15.21 -11.22 -3.65
C ASN A 162 -14.64 -10.32 -2.53
N PHE A 163 -13.95 -10.86 -1.54
CA PHE A 163 -13.33 -10.12 -0.46
C PHE A 163 -12.10 -10.84 0.11
N TYR A 164 -10.94 -10.18 0.04
CA TYR A 164 -9.67 -10.67 0.57
C TYR A 164 -9.59 -10.44 2.09
N THR A 165 -9.99 -11.44 2.88
CA THR A 165 -9.71 -11.48 4.32
C THR A 165 -8.29 -12.01 4.57
N PHE A 166 -7.74 -11.79 5.78
CA PHE A 166 -6.45 -12.38 6.20
C PHE A 166 -6.42 -13.90 6.01
N ASP A 167 -7.52 -14.58 6.35
CA ASP A 167 -7.62 -16.03 6.19
C ASP A 167 -7.65 -16.47 4.72
N ALA A 168 -8.24 -15.68 3.84
CA ALA A 168 -8.22 -15.94 2.39
C ALA A 168 -6.81 -15.77 1.81
N LYS A 169 -6.03 -14.80 2.28
CA LYS A 169 -4.64 -14.58 1.81
C LYS A 169 -3.67 -15.71 2.18
N TYR A 170 -3.88 -16.36 3.32
CA TYR A 170 -2.87 -17.26 3.89
C TYR A 170 -3.34 -18.71 4.17
N LYS A 171 -4.64 -18.97 4.21
CA LYS A 171 -5.15 -20.28 4.64
C LYS A 171 -5.93 -21.08 3.61
N ASN A 172 -6.66 -20.44 2.66
CA ASN A 172 -7.70 -21.17 1.92
C ASN A 172 -7.85 -20.86 0.43
N ALA A 173 -7.00 -20.07 -0.20
CA ALA A 173 -7.22 -19.77 -1.60
C ALA A 173 -5.92 -19.78 -2.40
N GLU A 174 -5.87 -20.65 -3.36
CA GLU A 174 -5.03 -20.50 -4.54
C GLU A 174 -5.52 -19.28 -5.32
N SER A 175 -5.14 -18.08 -4.87
CA SER A 175 -5.26 -16.89 -5.71
C SER A 175 -4.52 -17.15 -6.99
N LYS A 176 -5.21 -17.10 -8.11
CA LYS A 176 -4.59 -17.30 -9.42
C LYS A 176 -3.81 -16.05 -9.79
N LEU A 177 -2.53 -16.22 -10.07
CA LEU A 177 -1.67 -15.16 -10.57
C LEU A 177 -1.61 -15.22 -12.10
N THR A 178 -1.77 -14.08 -12.75
CA THR A 178 -1.54 -13.93 -14.19
C THR A 178 -0.34 -13.02 -14.42
N ILE A 179 0.74 -13.58 -14.95
CA ILE A 179 2.01 -12.87 -15.18
C ILE A 179 2.50 -13.19 -16.61
N PRO A 180 2.65 -12.19 -17.51
CA PRO A 180 2.21 -10.79 -17.33
C PRO A 180 0.69 -10.65 -17.27
N ALA A 181 0.19 -9.59 -16.64
CA ALA A 181 -1.23 -9.28 -16.62
C ALA A 181 -1.74 -8.98 -18.05
N GLU A 182 -2.92 -9.50 -18.37
CA GLU A 182 -3.56 -9.29 -19.69
C GLU A 182 -4.26 -7.92 -19.74
N ILE A 183 -3.48 -6.84 -19.82
CA ILE A 183 -3.92 -5.46 -19.94
C ILE A 183 -3.28 -4.86 -21.21
N ASN A 184 -3.94 -3.87 -21.82
CA ASN A 184 -3.39 -3.21 -22.99
C ASN A 184 -2.04 -2.53 -22.69
N LYS A 185 -1.24 -2.35 -23.74
CA LYS A 185 0.14 -1.85 -23.60
C LYS A 185 0.21 -0.46 -22.98
N ASP A 186 -0.69 0.45 -23.37
CA ASP A 186 -0.65 1.84 -22.90
C ASP A 186 -0.91 1.92 -21.38
N LEU A 187 -1.91 1.16 -20.89
CA LEU A 187 -2.16 1.04 -19.46
C LEU A 187 -1.00 0.36 -18.71
N THR A 188 -0.41 -0.68 -19.30
CA THR A 188 0.78 -1.34 -18.74
C THR A 188 1.92 -0.35 -18.55
N ASP A 189 2.21 0.46 -19.58
CA ASP A 189 3.29 1.46 -19.53
C ASP A 189 2.96 2.58 -18.53
N GLU A 190 1.70 2.96 -18.38
CA GLU A 190 1.26 3.96 -17.40
C GLU A 190 1.36 3.44 -15.95
N VAL A 191 0.95 2.18 -15.68
CA VAL A 191 1.14 1.52 -14.37
C VAL A 191 2.62 1.52 -13.99
N ARG A 192 3.51 1.10 -14.90
CA ARG A 192 4.95 1.05 -14.66
C ARG A 192 5.54 2.44 -14.36
N LYS A 193 5.15 3.47 -15.12
CA LYS A 193 5.56 4.87 -14.89
C LYS A 193 5.05 5.37 -13.53
N THR A 194 3.81 5.04 -13.20
CA THR A 194 3.20 5.43 -11.93
C THR A 194 3.85 4.73 -10.75
N ALA A 195 4.24 3.45 -10.88
CA ALA A 195 4.97 2.70 -9.87
C ALA A 195 6.34 3.35 -9.56
N ILE A 196 7.11 3.70 -10.59
CA ILE A 196 8.38 4.42 -10.45
C ILE A 196 8.15 5.79 -9.77
N LYS A 197 7.12 6.52 -10.18
CA LYS A 197 6.79 7.82 -9.62
C LYS A 197 6.41 7.72 -8.14
N ALA A 198 5.60 6.74 -7.76
CA ALA A 198 5.20 6.48 -6.37
C ALA A 198 6.40 6.13 -5.49
N PHE A 199 7.28 5.25 -5.99
CA PHE A 199 8.50 4.86 -5.31
C PHE A 199 9.43 6.05 -5.06
N LYS A 200 9.67 6.88 -6.08
CA LYS A 200 10.47 8.11 -5.93
C LYS A 200 9.82 9.13 -5.01
N ALA A 201 8.48 9.22 -4.99
CA ALA A 201 7.76 10.17 -4.15
C ALA A 201 7.94 9.91 -2.64
N ILE A 202 8.11 8.65 -2.23
CA ILE A 202 8.41 8.27 -0.84
C ILE A 202 9.90 8.24 -0.51
N ASP A 203 10.77 8.72 -1.40
CA ASP A 203 12.23 8.57 -1.31
C ASP A 203 12.67 7.10 -1.24
N GLY A 204 12.04 6.26 -2.04
CA GLY A 204 12.29 4.83 -2.09
C GLY A 204 13.70 4.50 -2.58
N LYS A 205 14.32 3.48 -1.99
CA LYS A 205 15.64 2.95 -2.35
C LYS A 205 15.58 1.42 -2.43
N GLY A 206 16.44 0.86 -3.24
CA GLY A 206 16.57 -0.58 -3.42
C GLY A 206 15.38 -1.17 -4.17
N PHE A 207 14.29 -1.45 -3.51
CA PHE A 207 13.16 -2.14 -4.12
C PHE A 207 11.82 -1.89 -3.39
N ALA A 208 10.74 -2.09 -4.12
CA ALA A 208 9.38 -2.16 -3.57
C ALA A 208 8.43 -2.86 -4.54
N ARG A 209 7.25 -3.25 -4.05
CA ARG A 209 6.10 -3.62 -4.86
C ARG A 209 5.03 -2.55 -4.71
N VAL A 210 4.49 -2.11 -5.82
CA VAL A 210 3.42 -1.12 -5.87
C VAL A 210 2.15 -1.79 -6.37
N ASP A 211 1.08 -1.65 -5.60
CA ASP A 211 -0.18 -2.32 -5.82
C ASP A 211 -1.23 -1.31 -6.31
N PHE A 212 -1.99 -1.69 -7.32
CA PHE A 212 -2.94 -0.83 -8.02
C PHE A 212 -4.31 -1.48 -8.17
N PHE A 213 -5.34 -0.65 -8.27
CA PHE A 213 -6.60 -1.02 -8.92
C PHE A 213 -6.63 -0.39 -10.31
N VAL A 214 -6.88 -1.22 -11.32
CA VAL A 214 -7.00 -0.79 -12.72
C VAL A 214 -8.40 -1.07 -13.20
N ASN A 215 -9.12 -0.01 -13.57
CA ASN A 215 -10.42 -0.12 -14.20
C ASN A 215 -10.23 -0.08 -15.73
N ASP A 216 -10.22 -1.23 -16.35
CA ASP A 216 -10.01 -1.41 -17.79
C ASP A 216 -11.18 -0.89 -18.67
N LYS A 217 -12.36 -0.63 -18.08
CA LYS A 217 -13.48 0.00 -18.78
C LYS A 217 -13.32 1.51 -18.90
N THR A 218 -12.75 2.15 -17.86
CA THR A 218 -12.52 3.60 -17.83
C THR A 218 -11.07 3.99 -18.12
N ASN A 219 -10.17 3.01 -18.25
CA ASN A 219 -8.71 3.19 -18.34
C ASN A 219 -8.12 3.97 -17.16
N GLU A 220 -8.73 3.84 -15.99
CA GLU A 220 -8.28 4.53 -14.79
C GLU A 220 -7.40 3.64 -13.93
N ILE A 221 -6.29 4.22 -13.49
CA ILE A 221 -5.30 3.58 -12.62
C ILE A 221 -5.32 4.28 -11.27
N TYR A 222 -5.49 3.51 -10.20
CA TYR A 222 -5.49 4.02 -8.82
C TYR A 222 -4.42 3.28 -8.03
N ILE A 223 -3.48 4.00 -7.42
CA ILE A 223 -2.56 3.38 -6.48
C ILE A 223 -3.32 2.97 -5.22
N ASN A 224 -3.06 1.74 -4.76
CA ASN A 224 -3.58 1.23 -3.50
C ASN A 224 -2.55 1.40 -2.38
N GLU A 225 -1.40 0.74 -2.50
CA GLU A 225 -0.33 0.81 -1.51
C GLU A 225 1.05 0.57 -2.15
N ILE A 226 2.10 0.83 -1.38
CA ILE A 226 3.47 0.51 -1.73
C ILE A 226 4.11 -0.29 -0.59
N ASN A 227 4.70 -1.44 -0.92
CA ASN A 227 5.32 -2.37 0.00
C ASN A 227 6.83 -2.31 -0.15
N THR A 228 7.51 -1.72 0.83
CA THR A 228 8.97 -1.48 0.78
C THR A 228 9.83 -2.69 1.15
N LEU A 229 9.20 -3.74 1.67
CA LEU A 229 9.83 -5.05 1.90
C LEU A 229 8.86 -6.16 1.48
N PRO A 230 8.59 -6.31 0.17
CA PRO A 230 7.63 -7.30 -0.32
C PRO A 230 8.10 -8.71 -0.02
N GLY A 231 7.15 -9.66 0.00
CA GLY A 231 7.45 -11.08 0.12
C GLY A 231 8.46 -11.54 -0.93
N PHE A 232 9.38 -12.44 -0.53
CA PHE A 232 10.50 -12.86 -1.35
C PHE A 232 10.66 -14.40 -1.39
N THR A 233 9.53 -15.11 -1.27
CA THR A 233 9.48 -16.58 -1.40
C THR A 233 9.16 -16.97 -2.85
N GLU A 234 9.27 -18.26 -3.17
CA GLU A 234 8.96 -18.80 -4.51
C GLU A 234 7.54 -18.48 -5.01
N ILE A 235 6.59 -18.31 -4.09
CA ILE A 235 5.21 -17.95 -4.43
C ILE A 235 4.99 -16.44 -4.54
N SER A 236 5.95 -15.63 -4.07
CA SER A 236 5.81 -14.17 -4.01
C SER A 236 5.83 -13.52 -5.39
N MET A 237 4.98 -12.51 -5.57
CA MET A 237 4.84 -11.80 -6.84
C MET A 237 6.11 -11.06 -7.25
N TYR A 238 6.81 -10.41 -6.29
CA TYR A 238 7.97 -9.57 -6.59
C TYR A 238 9.04 -10.27 -7.44
N PRO A 239 9.61 -11.41 -7.03
CA PRO A 239 10.62 -12.10 -7.83
C PRO A 239 10.05 -12.68 -9.14
N LYS A 240 8.79 -13.13 -9.16
CA LYS A 240 8.15 -13.65 -10.38
C LYS A 240 8.02 -12.59 -11.46
N LEU A 241 7.67 -11.34 -11.10
CA LEU A 241 7.57 -10.23 -12.04
C LEU A 241 8.93 -9.91 -12.68
N TRP A 242 10.01 -9.97 -11.89
CA TRP A 242 11.36 -9.73 -12.41
C TRP A 242 11.83 -10.89 -13.29
N ALA A 243 11.60 -12.14 -12.91
CA ALA A 243 11.92 -13.30 -13.74
C ALA A 243 11.22 -13.23 -15.11
N GLN A 244 9.91 -12.90 -15.11
CA GLN A 244 9.16 -12.68 -16.36
C GLN A 244 9.66 -11.47 -17.17
N SER A 245 10.33 -10.53 -16.52
CA SER A 245 10.96 -9.36 -17.15
C SER A 245 12.39 -9.63 -17.64
N GLY A 246 12.88 -10.87 -17.53
CA GLY A 246 14.20 -11.28 -17.97
C GLY A 246 15.32 -11.07 -16.95
N LEU A 247 14.99 -10.87 -15.67
CA LEU A 247 15.97 -10.80 -14.58
C LEU A 247 15.77 -12.01 -13.64
N GLU A 248 16.65 -12.97 -13.77
CA GLU A 248 16.62 -14.21 -13.01
C GLU A 248 16.83 -13.97 -11.51
N TYR A 249 16.35 -14.92 -10.67
CA TYR A 249 16.34 -14.75 -9.21
C TYR A 249 17.73 -14.49 -8.61
N SER A 250 18.76 -15.19 -9.07
CA SER A 250 20.14 -14.98 -8.59
C SER A 250 20.67 -13.60 -8.96
N GLU A 251 20.45 -13.15 -10.21
CA GLU A 251 20.83 -11.83 -10.65
C GLU A 251 20.07 -10.71 -9.94
N LEU A 252 18.80 -10.96 -9.59
CA LEU A 252 18.01 -10.04 -8.79
C LEU A 252 18.61 -9.87 -7.38
N LEU A 253 19.08 -10.98 -6.75
CA LEU A 253 19.73 -10.91 -5.44
C LEU A 253 21.05 -10.14 -5.51
N ASP A 254 21.87 -10.39 -6.52
CA ASP A 254 23.13 -9.66 -6.71
C ASP A 254 22.88 -8.15 -6.87
N LYS A 255 21.90 -7.76 -7.71
CA LYS A 255 21.52 -6.36 -7.87
C LYS A 255 21.01 -5.71 -6.59
N LEU A 256 20.25 -6.43 -5.77
CA LEU A 256 19.77 -5.91 -4.49
C LEU A 256 20.92 -5.67 -3.50
N ILE A 257 21.92 -6.57 -3.51
CA ILE A 257 23.13 -6.42 -2.69
C ILE A 257 23.95 -5.22 -3.18
N ASP A 258 24.16 -5.09 -4.49
CA ASP A 258 24.89 -3.97 -5.08
C ASP A 258 24.23 -2.64 -4.72
N LEU A 259 22.90 -2.53 -4.87
CA LEU A 259 22.13 -1.33 -4.49
C LEU A 259 22.25 -1.00 -2.99
N ALA A 260 22.36 -2.01 -2.14
CA ALA A 260 22.56 -1.80 -0.70
C ALA A 260 23.96 -1.27 -0.38
N LEU A 261 24.95 -1.61 -1.19
CA LEU A 261 26.35 -1.17 -1.01
C LEU A 261 26.63 0.22 -1.60
N GLU A 262 25.77 0.73 -2.49
CA GLU A 262 25.83 2.09 -3.04
C GLU A 262 25.42 3.17 -2.02
N ASN A 263 24.73 2.82 -0.94
CA ASN A 263 24.05 3.73 -0.02
C ASN A 263 24.78 3.93 1.31
#